data_71de5510d08300e8d2c1aba68fbedbeb
#
_entry.id   71de5510d08300e8d2c1aba68fbedbeb
#
_cell.length_a   1.000
_cell.length_b   1.000
_cell.length_c   1.000
_cell.angle_alpha   90.00
_cell.angle_beta   90.00
_cell.angle_gamma   90.00
#
_symmetry.space_group_name_H-M   'P 1'
#
loop_
_entity.id
_entity.type
_entity.pdbx_description
1 polymer ?
#
loop_
_entity_poly.entity_id
_entity_poly.type
_entity_poly.pdbx_seq_one_letter_code
_entity_poly.pdbx_strand_id
1 'polypeptide(L)'
;AGKGVLEGGSVAAPEPQSLFQGAGFDAADAVLPAVEADLAGQRFTGPNAAADLICHESDLHEALGLGPVDREHWDSPFLATMMLLLGSRLKGIAAVTVTDERGHSWHCGSGETVAALRADGYELFRGMFSRRSRRQIAAWDWAPTATEEIIDCFGVFGPRDDDQPIPAA
;
A
#
# COMPACT_ATOMS: atom_id res chain seq x y z
N ALA A 1 -61.37 40.41 6.33
CA ALA A 1 -61.05 39.26 5.60
C ALA A 1 -59.63 39.46 4.98
N GLY A 2 -58.59 39.05 5.70
CA GLY A 2 -57.19 39.13 5.23
C GLY A 2 -56.66 37.72 5.03
N LYS A 3 -56.35 37.37 3.79
CA LYS A 3 -55.68 36.14 3.46
C LYS A 3 -54.17 36.37 3.63
N GLY A 4 -53.56 35.76 4.64
CA GLY A 4 -52.12 35.66 4.77
C GLY A 4 -51.61 34.56 3.83
N VAL A 5 -50.78 34.95 2.90
CA VAL A 5 -50.00 34.02 2.07
C VAL A 5 -48.78 33.61 2.88
N LEU A 6 -48.67 32.32 3.21
CA LEU A 6 -47.46 31.73 3.77
C LEU A 6 -46.48 31.47 2.62
N GLU A 7 -45.44 32.28 2.55
CA GLU A 7 -44.29 31.99 1.69
C GLU A 7 -43.54 30.78 2.25
N GLY A 8 -43.61 29.67 1.52
CA GLY A 8 -42.84 28.49 1.78
C GLY A 8 -41.38 28.72 1.42
N GLY A 9 -40.57 29.04 2.41
CA GLY A 9 -39.12 29.04 2.27
C GLY A 9 -38.62 27.60 2.02
N SER A 10 -38.21 27.30 0.78
CA SER A 10 -37.49 26.09 0.46
C SER A 10 -36.11 26.17 1.12
N VAL A 11 -35.94 25.45 2.21
CA VAL A 11 -34.62 25.22 2.79
C VAL A 11 -33.93 24.18 1.89
N ALA A 12 -33.02 24.65 1.04
CA ALA A 12 -32.15 23.76 0.30
C ALA A 12 -31.36 22.91 1.30
N ALA A 13 -31.42 21.58 1.12
CA ALA A 13 -30.59 20.68 1.90
C ALA A 13 -29.11 21.06 1.64
N PRO A 14 -28.27 21.08 2.68
CA PRO A 14 -26.84 21.34 2.48
C PRO A 14 -26.28 20.24 1.56
N GLU A 15 -25.59 20.65 0.50
CA GLU A 15 -24.80 19.74 -0.31
C GLU A 15 -23.84 18.99 0.62
N PRO A 16 -23.60 17.68 0.39
CA PRO A 16 -22.58 16.96 1.11
C PRO A 16 -21.23 17.60 0.78
N GLN A 17 -20.77 18.50 1.64
CA GLN A 17 -19.42 19.01 1.58
C GLN A 17 -18.51 17.82 1.72
N SER A 18 -17.72 17.54 0.68
CA SER A 18 -16.76 16.46 0.68
C SER A 18 -15.85 16.64 1.90
N LEU A 19 -15.85 15.66 2.80
CA LEU A 19 -14.97 15.62 3.98
C LEU A 19 -13.48 15.62 3.61
N PHE A 20 -13.16 15.72 2.31
CA PHE A 20 -11.81 15.67 1.74
C PHE A 20 -11.33 17.00 1.14
N GLN A 21 -12.10 18.09 1.20
CA GLN A 21 -11.62 19.41 0.81
C GLN A 21 -11.06 20.13 2.04
N GLY A 22 -9.74 20.08 2.22
CA GLY A 22 -9.06 21.00 3.11
C GLY A 22 -7.93 20.49 3.98
N ALA A 23 -7.51 19.24 3.83
CA ALA A 23 -6.23 18.82 4.35
C ALA A 23 -5.28 18.63 3.15
N GLY A 24 -4.50 19.65 2.84
CA GLY A 24 -3.26 19.46 2.12
C GLY A 24 -2.42 18.52 2.98
N PHE A 25 -2.51 17.25 2.71
CA PHE A 25 -1.67 16.26 3.35
C PHE A 25 -0.27 16.39 2.75
N ASP A 26 0.58 17.21 3.36
CA ASP A 26 2.01 16.96 3.40
C ASP A 26 2.27 15.71 4.27
N ALA A 27 1.52 14.64 3.96
CA ALA A 27 1.50 13.42 4.74
C ALA A 27 2.84 12.66 4.60
N ALA A 28 3.55 12.85 3.51
CA ALA A 28 4.87 12.25 3.33
C ALA A 28 5.85 12.74 4.40
N ASP A 29 5.87 14.03 4.68
CA ASP A 29 6.80 14.61 5.66
C ASP A 29 6.45 14.29 7.12
N ALA A 30 5.19 13.94 7.41
CA ALA A 30 4.74 13.60 8.75
C ALA A 30 4.69 12.08 9.01
N VAL A 31 4.41 11.28 7.99
CA VAL A 31 4.31 9.80 8.12
C VAL A 31 5.68 9.14 8.12
N LEU A 32 6.62 9.61 7.30
CA LEU A 32 7.98 9.06 7.26
C LEU A 32 8.70 9.10 8.60
N PRO A 33 8.75 10.25 9.33
CA PRO A 33 9.40 10.30 10.66
C PRO A 33 8.68 9.44 11.71
N ALA A 34 7.35 9.31 11.63
CA ALA A 34 6.61 8.46 12.55
C ALA A 34 6.87 6.97 12.30
N VAL A 35 6.95 6.56 11.03
CA VAL A 35 7.30 5.19 10.64
C VAL A 35 8.76 4.89 11.00
N GLU A 36 9.69 5.81 10.76
CA GLU A 36 11.09 5.66 11.16
C GLU A 36 11.25 5.55 12.69
N ALA A 37 10.49 6.32 13.45
CA ALA A 37 10.49 6.26 14.92
C ALA A 37 9.92 4.93 15.43
N ASP A 38 8.86 4.41 14.80
CA ASP A 38 8.29 3.11 15.12
C ASP A 38 9.23 1.95 14.73
N LEU A 39 9.91 2.06 13.59
CA LEU A 39 10.93 1.10 13.16
C LEU A 39 12.19 1.13 14.05
N ALA A 40 12.50 2.26 14.71
CA ALA A 40 13.64 2.40 15.62
C ALA A 40 13.44 1.77 17.00
N GLY A 41 12.32 1.12 17.28
CA GLY A 41 12.08 0.38 18.51
C GLY A 41 10.74 0.66 19.21
N GLN A 42 9.87 1.43 18.60
CA GLN A 42 8.49 1.56 19.05
C GLN A 42 7.60 0.58 18.27
N ARG A 43 6.50 0.16 18.86
CA ARG A 43 5.58 -0.81 18.24
C ARG A 43 5.01 -0.22 16.95
N PHE A 44 5.29 -0.88 15.83
CA PHE A 44 4.54 -0.67 14.60
C PHE A 44 3.06 -0.98 14.91
N THR A 45 2.24 0.05 14.96
CA THR A 45 0.80 -0.07 15.21
C THR A 45 0.04 -0.44 13.94
N GLY A 46 0.63 -1.26 13.10
CA GLY A 46 -0.02 -1.80 11.91
C GLY A 46 -0.37 -0.78 10.82
N PRO A 47 -0.86 -1.23 9.67
CA PRO A 47 -1.40 -0.34 8.67
C PRO A 47 -2.53 0.49 9.29
N ASN A 48 -2.53 1.79 9.06
CA ASN A 48 -3.62 2.63 9.50
C ASN A 48 -4.93 2.19 8.82
N ALA A 49 -6.08 2.61 9.35
CA ALA A 49 -7.38 2.21 8.82
C ALA A 49 -7.56 2.49 7.31
N ALA A 50 -6.88 3.52 6.78
CA ALA A 50 -6.92 3.84 5.36
C ALA A 50 -6.21 2.77 4.52
N ALA A 51 -5.04 2.31 4.93
CA ALA A 51 -4.31 1.26 4.23
C ALA A 51 -5.06 -0.08 4.26
N ASP A 52 -5.72 -0.39 5.38
CA ASP A 52 -6.59 -1.57 5.52
C ASP A 52 -7.79 -1.48 4.58
N LEU A 53 -8.46 -0.33 4.53
CA LEU A 53 -9.58 -0.07 3.63
C LEU A 53 -9.21 -0.27 2.16
N ILE A 54 -8.08 0.31 1.72
CA ILE A 54 -7.59 0.19 0.34
C ILE A 54 -7.23 -1.26 0.01
N CYS A 55 -6.65 -1.99 0.98
CA CYS A 55 -6.37 -3.41 0.82
C CYS A 55 -7.65 -4.20 0.55
N HIS A 56 -8.72 -3.95 1.31
CA HIS A 56 -10.01 -4.62 1.13
C HIS A 56 -10.76 -4.17 -0.12
N GLU A 57 -10.67 -2.90 -0.51
CA GLU A 57 -11.17 -2.43 -1.81
C GLU A 57 -10.50 -3.18 -2.95
N SER A 58 -9.18 -3.34 -2.89
CA SER A 58 -8.42 -4.14 -3.86
C SER A 58 -8.83 -5.61 -3.86
N ASP A 59 -9.13 -6.20 -2.68
CA ASP A 59 -9.63 -7.58 -2.57
C ASP A 59 -10.97 -7.73 -3.33
N LEU A 60 -11.87 -6.75 -3.21
CA LEU A 60 -13.15 -6.74 -3.92
C LEU A 60 -12.96 -6.57 -5.43
N HIS A 61 -12.08 -5.67 -5.86
CA HIS A 61 -11.76 -5.48 -7.28
C HIS A 61 -11.23 -6.76 -7.92
N GLU A 62 -10.27 -7.44 -7.26
CA GLU A 62 -9.74 -8.72 -7.73
C GLU A 62 -10.83 -9.81 -7.79
N ALA A 63 -11.66 -9.91 -6.76
CA ALA A 63 -12.73 -10.91 -6.69
C ALA A 63 -13.81 -10.70 -7.75
N LEU A 64 -14.08 -9.46 -8.15
CA LEU A 64 -15.08 -9.09 -9.15
C LEU A 64 -14.51 -8.97 -10.58
N GLY A 65 -13.20 -9.11 -10.75
CA GLY A 65 -12.53 -8.96 -12.05
C GLY A 65 -12.58 -7.54 -12.60
N LEU A 66 -12.58 -6.51 -11.73
CA LEU A 66 -12.65 -5.10 -12.11
C LEU A 66 -11.28 -4.48 -12.46
N GLY A 67 -10.21 -5.27 -12.37
CA GLY A 67 -8.85 -4.75 -12.49
C GLY A 67 -8.34 -4.10 -11.19
N PRO A 68 -7.11 -3.54 -11.21
CA PRO A 68 -6.57 -2.83 -10.06
C PRO A 68 -7.43 -1.61 -9.69
N VAL A 69 -7.47 -1.26 -8.40
CA VAL A 69 -8.00 0.04 -7.96
C VAL A 69 -7.14 1.19 -8.48
N ASP A 70 -7.69 2.40 -8.51
CA ASP A 70 -6.97 3.56 -8.98
C ASP A 70 -5.66 3.75 -8.22
N ARG A 71 -4.58 4.01 -8.97
CA ARG A 71 -3.22 4.11 -8.44
C ARG A 71 -3.10 5.10 -7.28
N GLU A 72 -3.79 6.22 -7.35
CA GLU A 72 -3.75 7.26 -6.32
C GLU A 72 -4.19 6.77 -4.94
N HIS A 73 -4.95 5.67 -4.87
CA HIS A 73 -5.40 5.08 -3.62
C HIS A 73 -4.30 4.30 -2.89
N TRP A 74 -3.40 3.63 -3.62
CA TRP A 74 -2.44 2.69 -3.02
C TRP A 74 -0.96 3.07 -3.22
N ASP A 75 -0.61 3.96 -4.16
CA ASP A 75 0.78 4.27 -4.50
C ASP A 75 1.45 5.03 -3.34
N SER A 76 1.63 6.32 -3.46
CA SER A 76 2.27 7.11 -2.42
C SER A 76 1.21 7.71 -1.46
N PRO A 77 1.39 7.64 -0.13
CA PRO A 77 2.59 7.19 0.59
C PRO A 77 2.60 5.70 0.95
N PHE A 78 1.54 4.91 0.64
CA PHE A 78 1.39 3.56 1.17
C PHE A 78 2.47 2.61 0.66
N LEU A 79 2.78 2.62 -0.64
CA LEU A 79 3.80 1.76 -1.21
C LEU A 79 5.18 2.06 -0.60
N ALA A 80 5.54 3.34 -0.46
CA ALA A 80 6.80 3.73 0.18
C ALA A 80 6.89 3.23 1.63
N THR A 81 5.79 3.34 2.39
CA THR A 81 5.71 2.82 3.76
C THR A 81 5.89 1.30 3.79
N MET A 82 5.30 0.58 2.84
CA MET A 82 5.47 -0.87 2.74
C MET A 82 6.91 -1.26 2.40
N MET A 83 7.61 -0.47 1.59
CA MET A 83 9.04 -0.69 1.30
C MET A 83 9.91 -0.43 2.54
N LEU A 84 9.60 0.53 3.39
CA LEU A 84 10.26 0.71 4.69
C LEU A 84 10.02 -0.49 5.61
N LEU A 85 8.81 -1.02 5.65
CA LEU A 85 8.50 -2.24 6.41
C LEU A 85 9.32 -3.43 5.89
N LEU A 86 9.37 -3.64 4.57
CA LEU A 86 10.20 -4.67 3.96
C LEU A 86 11.68 -4.50 4.37
N GLY A 87 12.18 -3.27 4.30
CA GLY A 87 13.55 -2.95 4.73
C GLY A 87 13.81 -3.31 6.18
N SER A 88 12.85 -3.07 7.07
CA SER A 88 12.94 -3.45 8.48
C SER A 88 12.98 -4.97 8.66
N ARG A 89 12.18 -5.72 7.92
CA ARG A 89 12.11 -7.19 8.01
C ARG A 89 13.34 -7.86 7.44
N LEU A 90 13.95 -7.28 6.41
CA LEU A 90 15.21 -7.75 5.81
C LEU A 90 16.45 -7.41 6.66
N LYS A 91 16.31 -6.57 7.68
CA LYS A 91 17.43 -6.16 8.51
C LYS A 91 18.08 -7.35 9.21
N GLY A 92 19.36 -7.55 8.96
CA GLY A 92 20.13 -8.70 9.48
C GLY A 92 19.99 -9.99 8.65
N ILE A 93 19.20 -9.98 7.58
CA ILE A 93 19.03 -11.09 6.65
C ILE A 93 19.75 -10.75 5.34
N ALA A 94 19.32 -9.67 4.69
CA ALA A 94 19.83 -9.26 3.39
C ALA A 94 19.58 -7.76 3.15
N ALA A 95 20.19 -7.22 2.09
CA ALA A 95 19.76 -5.99 1.49
C ALA A 95 19.36 -6.24 0.04
N VAL A 96 18.21 -5.71 -0.38
CA VAL A 96 17.70 -5.80 -1.75
C VAL A 96 17.37 -4.43 -2.28
N THR A 97 17.57 -4.22 -3.58
CA THR A 97 17.06 -3.04 -4.28
C THR A 97 15.75 -3.42 -4.95
N VAL A 98 14.66 -2.73 -4.61
CA VAL A 98 13.34 -2.93 -5.22
C VAL A 98 13.07 -1.75 -6.14
N THR A 99 12.63 -2.03 -7.38
CA THR A 99 12.30 -0.98 -8.37
C THR A 99 10.93 -1.27 -8.97
N ASP A 100 10.05 -0.27 -8.98
CA ASP A 100 8.75 -0.39 -9.62
C ASP A 100 8.83 -0.15 -11.15
N GLU A 101 7.71 -0.32 -11.85
CA GLU A 101 7.58 -0.12 -13.29
C GLU A 101 7.79 1.35 -13.72
N ARG A 102 7.73 2.30 -12.77
CA ARG A 102 7.97 3.74 -13.01
C ARG A 102 9.42 4.14 -12.78
N GLY A 103 10.23 3.21 -12.25
CA GLY A 103 11.63 3.45 -11.93
C GLY A 103 11.86 4.04 -10.54
N HIS A 104 10.83 4.11 -9.67
CA HIS A 104 11.07 4.39 -8.25
C HIS A 104 11.84 3.23 -7.66
N SER A 105 12.86 3.53 -6.87
CA SER A 105 13.75 2.52 -6.33
C SER A 105 13.96 2.70 -4.84
N TRP A 106 13.89 1.59 -4.10
CA TRP A 106 14.08 1.54 -2.65
C TRP A 106 15.20 0.57 -2.31
N HIS A 107 16.07 0.98 -1.38
CA HIS A 107 17.03 0.08 -0.76
C HIS A 107 16.40 -0.50 0.52
N CYS A 108 16.08 -1.79 0.50
CA CYS A 108 15.41 -2.49 1.58
C CYS A 108 16.40 -3.41 2.29
N GLY A 109 16.53 -3.28 3.61
CA GLY A 109 17.48 -4.02 4.43
C GLY A 109 18.70 -3.19 4.81
N SER A 110 19.81 -3.87 5.12
CA SER A 110 21.05 -3.22 5.54
C SER A 110 22.27 -3.88 4.94
N GLY A 111 23.27 -3.07 4.60
CA GLY A 111 24.51 -3.56 4.00
C GLY A 111 24.52 -3.50 2.48
N GLU A 112 25.36 -4.32 1.87
CA GLU A 112 25.48 -4.40 0.42
C GLU A 112 24.29 -5.12 -0.19
N THR A 113 23.76 -4.60 -1.31
CA THR A 113 22.65 -5.22 -2.04
C THR A 113 23.06 -6.58 -2.61
N VAL A 114 22.36 -7.64 -2.23
CA VAL A 114 22.62 -9.01 -2.70
C VAL A 114 21.69 -9.45 -3.84
N ALA A 115 20.56 -8.76 -4.00
CA ALA A 115 19.61 -9.01 -5.08
C ALA A 115 18.87 -7.72 -5.47
N ALA A 116 18.43 -7.64 -6.71
CA ALA A 116 17.55 -6.61 -7.22
C ALA A 116 16.23 -7.24 -7.63
N LEU A 117 15.12 -6.56 -7.32
CA LEU A 117 13.77 -6.90 -7.74
C LEU A 117 13.23 -5.80 -8.64
N ARG A 118 12.61 -6.20 -9.75
CA ARG A 118 11.75 -5.33 -10.54
C ARG A 118 10.35 -5.94 -10.55
N ALA A 119 9.36 -5.16 -10.15
CA ALA A 119 7.98 -5.62 -10.13
C ALA A 119 7.02 -4.45 -10.34
N ASP A 120 5.81 -4.76 -10.76
CA ASP A 120 4.72 -3.77 -10.81
C ASP A 120 4.41 -3.25 -9.41
N GLY A 121 4.17 -1.94 -9.28
CA GLY A 121 3.94 -1.30 -7.99
C GLY A 121 2.68 -1.81 -7.29
N TYR A 122 1.61 -2.13 -8.05
CA TYR A 122 0.41 -2.74 -7.47
C TYR A 122 0.71 -4.14 -6.95
N GLU A 123 1.48 -4.94 -7.67
CA GLU A 123 1.90 -6.27 -7.21
C GLU A 123 2.77 -6.17 -5.94
N LEU A 124 3.70 -5.20 -5.87
CA LEU A 124 4.46 -4.91 -4.65
C LEU A 124 3.54 -4.57 -3.48
N PHE A 125 2.57 -3.68 -3.69
CA PHE A 125 1.58 -3.31 -2.69
C PHE A 125 0.80 -4.55 -2.22
N ARG A 126 0.26 -5.34 -3.13
CA ARG A 126 -0.51 -6.56 -2.81
C ARG A 126 0.34 -7.61 -2.10
N GLY A 127 1.59 -7.80 -2.52
CA GLY A 127 2.54 -8.71 -1.86
C GLY A 127 2.81 -8.29 -0.41
N MET A 128 3.02 -6.99 -0.18
CA MET A 128 3.26 -6.46 1.17
C MET A 128 2.04 -6.55 2.08
N PHE A 129 0.82 -6.59 1.54
CA PHE A 129 -0.40 -6.87 2.30
C PHE A 129 -0.73 -8.38 2.41
N SER A 130 0.24 -9.26 2.12
CA SER A 130 0.06 -10.72 2.18
C SER A 130 -1.03 -11.23 1.23
N ARG A 131 -1.12 -10.62 0.05
CA ARG A 131 -2.08 -10.98 -1.02
C ARG A 131 -1.39 -11.61 -2.22
N ARG A 132 -0.15 -12.08 -2.06
CA ARG A 132 0.56 -12.89 -3.05
C ARG A 132 1.22 -14.08 -2.36
N SER A 133 1.29 -15.19 -3.09
CA SER A 133 1.94 -16.40 -2.60
C SER A 133 3.46 -16.31 -2.71
N ARG A 134 4.16 -17.20 -1.97
CA ARG A 134 5.60 -17.41 -2.13
C ARG A 134 5.98 -17.63 -3.59
N ARG A 135 5.20 -18.46 -4.30
CA ARG A 135 5.45 -18.78 -5.70
C ARG A 135 5.27 -17.57 -6.59
N GLN A 136 4.25 -16.75 -6.36
CA GLN A 136 4.01 -15.53 -7.11
C GLN A 136 5.15 -14.52 -6.89
N ILE A 137 5.57 -14.29 -5.64
CA ILE A 137 6.67 -13.38 -5.30
C ILE A 137 8.00 -13.89 -5.87
N ALA A 138 8.25 -15.20 -5.80
CA ALA A 138 9.47 -15.81 -6.37
C ALA A 138 9.54 -15.71 -7.90
N ALA A 139 8.37 -15.61 -8.56
CA ALA A 139 8.28 -15.48 -10.01
C ALA A 139 8.46 -14.05 -10.53
N TRP A 140 8.57 -13.05 -9.66
CA TRP A 140 8.88 -11.68 -10.06
C TRP A 140 10.29 -11.59 -10.66
N ASP A 141 10.64 -10.47 -11.28
CA ASP A 141 11.92 -10.26 -11.95
C ASP A 141 13.04 -9.99 -10.93
N TRP A 142 13.64 -11.07 -10.46
CA TRP A 142 14.76 -11.07 -9.51
C TRP A 142 16.11 -11.26 -10.21
N ALA A 143 17.10 -10.48 -9.81
CA ALA A 143 18.48 -10.59 -10.29
C ALA A 143 19.51 -10.43 -9.13
N PRO A 144 20.16 -11.50 -8.65
CA PRO A 144 19.87 -12.92 -8.89
C PRO A 144 18.56 -13.37 -8.24
N THR A 145 18.14 -14.61 -8.48
CA THR A 145 16.97 -15.21 -7.85
C THR A 145 17.02 -15.04 -6.33
N ALA A 146 15.93 -14.56 -5.73
CA ALA A 146 15.83 -14.38 -4.29
C ALA A 146 15.87 -15.72 -3.55
N THR A 147 16.44 -15.72 -2.35
CA THR A 147 16.36 -16.86 -1.43
C THR A 147 14.98 -16.92 -0.77
N GLU A 148 14.62 -18.09 -0.25
CA GLU A 148 13.36 -18.26 0.50
C GLU A 148 13.29 -17.30 1.69
N GLU A 149 14.40 -17.05 2.39
CA GLU A 149 14.47 -16.12 3.51
C GLU A 149 14.12 -14.68 3.10
N ILE A 150 14.54 -14.24 1.90
CA ILE A 150 14.17 -12.92 1.37
C ILE A 150 12.67 -12.89 1.04
N ILE A 151 12.16 -13.93 0.38
CA ILE A 151 10.74 -14.02 0.02
C ILE A 151 9.85 -14.02 1.26
N ASP A 152 10.27 -14.70 2.33
CA ASP A 152 9.54 -14.77 3.60
C ASP A 152 9.44 -13.42 4.33
N CYS A 153 10.24 -12.43 3.94
CA CYS A 153 10.13 -11.08 4.45
C CYS A 153 8.97 -10.28 3.83
N PHE A 154 8.39 -10.75 2.72
CA PHE A 154 7.24 -10.07 2.13
C PHE A 154 5.96 -10.30 2.94
N GLY A 155 5.12 -9.28 2.92
CA GLY A 155 3.80 -9.30 3.56
C GLY A 155 3.80 -9.08 5.07
N VAL A 156 2.81 -8.31 5.55
CA VAL A 156 2.63 -8.02 6.99
C VAL A 156 2.46 -9.29 7.82
N PHE A 157 1.87 -10.34 7.25
CA PHE A 157 1.68 -11.67 7.86
C PHE A 157 2.52 -12.77 7.20
N GLY A 158 3.50 -12.39 6.36
CA GLY A 158 4.24 -13.29 5.48
C GLY A 158 3.49 -13.57 4.17
N PRO A 159 4.16 -14.17 3.18
CA PRO A 159 3.53 -14.56 1.93
C PRO A 159 2.54 -15.71 2.14
N ARG A 160 1.54 -15.82 1.26
CA ARG A 160 0.57 -16.93 1.28
C ARG A 160 1.18 -18.21 0.73
N ASP A 161 0.57 -19.33 1.06
CA ASP A 161 0.91 -20.63 0.47
C ASP A 161 0.14 -20.86 -0.86
N ASP A 162 -1.07 -20.29 -0.98
CA ASP A 162 -1.95 -20.40 -2.15
C ASP A 162 -1.84 -19.17 -3.05
N ASP A 163 -1.81 -19.39 -4.37
CA ASP A 163 -1.79 -18.31 -5.33
C ASP A 163 -3.09 -17.52 -5.32
N GLN A 164 -2.95 -16.23 -5.45
CA GLN A 164 -4.06 -15.30 -5.52
C GLN A 164 -4.31 -14.85 -6.96
N PRO A 165 -5.57 -14.49 -7.31
CA PRO A 165 -5.86 -13.89 -8.61
C PRO A 165 -4.98 -12.65 -8.84
N ILE A 166 -4.46 -12.53 -10.06
CA ILE A 166 -3.77 -11.32 -10.53
C ILE A 166 -4.72 -10.65 -11.52
N PRO A 167 -5.08 -9.37 -11.31
CA PRO A 167 -5.92 -8.65 -12.25
C PRO A 167 -5.32 -8.69 -13.66
N ALA A 168 -6.16 -8.87 -14.68
CA ALA A 168 -5.74 -8.67 -16.06
C ALA A 168 -5.37 -7.19 -16.27
N ALA A 169 -4.22 -6.97 -16.92
CA ALA A 169 -3.75 -5.64 -17.26
C ALA A 169 -4.66 -4.97 -18.30
#